data_424164da41cf7d80f354a30906db0276
#
_entry.id   424164da41cf7d80f354a30906db0276
#
_cell.length_a   1.000
_cell.length_b   1.000
_cell.length_c   1.000
_cell.angle_alpha   90.00
_cell.angle_beta   90.00
_cell.angle_gamma   90.00
#
_symmetry.space_group_name_H-M   'P 1'
#
loop_
_entity.id
_entity.type
_entity.pdbx_description
1 polymer ?
#
loop_
_entity_poly.entity_id
_entity_poly.type
_entity_poly.pdbx_seq_one_letter_code
_entity_poly.pdbx_strand_id
1 'polypeptide(L)'
;FAGGKVRLVAVRAYQGGPVVGHELQDIKRHMPNLECRIPAIYRRDRGIVPKGITVIEPGDEVFFLARKQDIPSVMRELRRMERPVKKVMIAGGGNIGRRLAARIERNYDVKVIDHNKGVSSLLAEQLHHTLVLQGDATDEELLEQENVAAMDVFCALTNDDEDNIMSALLAKRMGAHRVIALINRSAYVDLVQGGEIDIAISPAQATVGPLLSKIRRGDMA
;
A
#
# COMPACT_ATOMS: atom_id res chain seq x y z
N PHE A 1 11.09 20.95 10.65
CA PHE A 1 11.34 21.82 11.79
C PHE A 1 12.76 21.57 12.34
N ALA A 2 13.33 22.53 13.06
CA ALA A 2 14.66 22.41 13.71
C ALA A 2 15.79 21.90 12.79
N GLY A 3 15.97 22.49 11.61
CA GLY A 3 17.02 22.08 10.67
C GLY A 3 16.85 20.66 10.10
N GLY A 4 15.63 20.17 10.00
CA GLY A 4 15.31 18.83 9.50
C GLY A 4 15.37 17.71 10.55
N LYS A 5 15.70 18.03 11.80
CA LYS A 5 15.77 17.04 12.90
C LYS A 5 14.39 16.57 13.38
N VAL A 6 13.37 17.43 13.26
CA VAL A 6 11.98 17.14 13.64
C VAL A 6 11.09 17.21 12.41
N ARG A 7 10.20 16.25 12.26
CA ARG A 7 9.24 16.18 11.16
C ARG A 7 7.82 16.08 11.68
N LEU A 8 6.89 16.72 10.97
CA LEU A 8 5.46 16.49 11.10
C LEU A 8 5.09 15.40 10.11
N VAL A 9 4.45 14.35 10.60
CA VAL A 9 4.00 13.22 9.78
C VAL A 9 2.54 12.94 10.11
N ALA A 10 1.72 12.68 9.09
CA ALA A 10 0.36 12.22 9.24
C ALA A 10 0.32 10.70 9.02
N VAL A 11 -0.37 9.99 9.91
CA VAL A 11 -0.56 8.54 9.82
C VAL A 11 -2.01 8.22 10.08
N ARG A 12 -2.59 7.40 9.21
CA ARG A 12 -3.94 6.87 9.42
C ARG A 12 -3.89 5.75 10.45
N ALA A 13 -4.74 5.84 11.47
CA ALA A 13 -4.88 4.84 12.52
C ALA A 13 -5.69 3.66 11.99
N TYR A 14 -5.14 2.45 12.08
CA TYR A 14 -5.81 1.23 11.65
C TYR A 14 -6.29 0.42 12.85
N GLN A 15 -7.41 -0.26 12.69
CA GLN A 15 -7.94 -1.16 13.72
C GLN A 15 -6.89 -2.22 14.07
N GLY A 16 -6.59 -2.36 15.36
CA GLY A 16 -5.56 -3.27 15.88
C GLY A 16 -4.16 -2.68 15.98
N GLY A 17 -3.98 -1.38 15.70
CA GLY A 17 -2.77 -0.65 16.10
C GLY A 17 -2.65 -0.58 17.62
N PRO A 18 -1.45 -0.78 18.21
CA PRO A 18 -1.28 -0.87 19.66
C PRO A 18 -1.82 0.32 20.46
N VAL A 19 -1.81 1.53 19.90
CA VAL A 19 -2.33 2.75 20.56
C VAL A 19 -3.73 3.13 20.11
N VAL A 20 -4.32 2.39 19.17
CA VAL A 20 -5.69 2.63 18.70
C VAL A 20 -6.68 2.08 19.72
N GLY A 21 -7.65 2.90 20.13
CA GLY A 21 -8.58 2.57 21.21
C GLY A 21 -8.09 3.01 22.61
N HIS A 22 -6.88 3.59 22.70
CA HIS A 22 -6.32 4.08 23.96
C HIS A 22 -6.30 5.61 24.02
N GLU A 23 -6.32 6.14 25.25
CA GLU A 23 -6.18 7.58 25.48
C GLU A 23 -4.75 8.06 25.21
N LEU A 24 -4.61 9.30 24.73
CA LEU A 24 -3.30 9.87 24.41
C LEU A 24 -2.35 9.97 25.60
N GLN A 25 -2.88 10.13 26.82
CA GLN A 25 -2.06 10.15 28.04
C GLN A 25 -1.39 8.81 28.32
N ASP A 26 -1.96 7.70 27.84
CA ASP A 26 -1.42 6.36 28.01
C ASP A 26 -0.38 5.98 26.96
N ILE A 27 -0.26 6.77 25.88
CA ILE A 27 0.74 6.54 24.81
C ILE A 27 2.16 6.47 25.37
N LYS A 28 2.49 7.28 26.39
CA LYS A 28 3.81 7.24 27.02
C LYS A 28 4.11 5.91 27.69
N ARG A 29 3.08 5.14 28.10
CA ARG A 29 3.26 3.79 28.68
C ARG A 29 3.59 2.78 27.58
N HIS A 30 3.00 2.95 26.39
CA HIS A 30 3.28 2.10 25.23
C HIS A 30 4.59 2.46 24.55
N MET A 31 4.99 3.73 24.60
CA MET A 31 6.19 4.28 23.94
C MET A 31 7.10 5.05 24.90
N PRO A 32 7.65 4.43 25.96
CA PRO A 32 8.39 5.15 27.00
C PRO A 32 9.65 5.87 26.50
N ASN A 33 10.27 5.36 25.44
CA ASN A 33 11.52 5.89 24.89
C ASN A 33 11.32 6.81 23.67
N LEU A 34 10.06 7.14 23.32
CA LEU A 34 9.75 7.94 22.15
C LEU A 34 9.28 9.34 22.53
N GLU A 35 10.05 10.34 22.10
CA GLU A 35 9.64 11.74 22.20
C GLU A 35 8.81 12.10 20.96
N CYS A 36 7.48 11.96 21.09
CA CYS A 36 6.55 12.44 20.08
C CYS A 36 5.48 13.34 20.70
N ARG A 37 4.93 14.25 19.88
CA ARG A 37 3.75 15.06 20.22
C ARG A 37 2.70 14.90 19.12
N ILE A 38 1.45 14.84 19.51
CA ILE A 38 0.31 14.78 18.59
C ILE A 38 -0.40 16.13 18.62
N PRO A 39 -0.10 17.03 17.65
CA PRO A 39 -0.68 18.36 17.60
C PRO A 39 -2.12 18.39 17.08
N ALA A 40 -2.53 17.41 16.27
CA ALA A 40 -3.86 17.35 15.68
C ALA A 40 -4.26 15.90 15.34
N ILE A 41 -5.57 15.65 15.35
CA ILE A 41 -6.21 14.45 14.83
C ILE A 41 -7.33 14.90 13.90
N TYR A 42 -7.44 14.29 12.72
CA TYR A 42 -8.57 14.47 11.83
C TYR A 42 -9.42 13.21 11.85
N ARG A 43 -10.70 13.38 12.20
CA ARG A 43 -11.69 12.33 12.27
C ARG A 43 -12.88 12.73 11.42
N ARG A 44 -13.21 11.96 10.36
CA ARG A 44 -14.33 12.24 9.45
C ARG A 44 -14.31 13.71 8.98
N ASP A 45 -13.17 14.16 8.47
CA ASP A 45 -12.91 15.53 7.98
C ASP A 45 -13.03 16.65 9.01
N ARG A 46 -13.08 16.34 10.30
CA ARG A 46 -13.10 17.32 11.39
C ARG A 46 -11.77 17.30 12.16
N GLY A 47 -11.16 18.48 12.27
CA GLY A 47 -9.96 18.68 13.08
C GLY A 47 -10.29 18.62 14.57
N ILE A 48 -9.57 17.80 15.31
CA ILE A 48 -9.65 17.67 16.77
C ILE A 48 -8.32 18.17 17.35
N VAL A 49 -8.39 19.10 18.30
CA VAL A 49 -7.24 19.47 19.14
C VAL A 49 -7.14 18.40 20.24
N PRO A 50 -6.14 17.53 20.23
CA PRO A 50 -6.11 16.41 21.14
C PRO A 50 -5.81 16.86 22.58
N LYS A 51 -6.49 16.20 23.53
CA LYS A 51 -6.24 16.30 24.99
C LYS A 51 -5.75 14.95 25.49
N GLY A 52 -5.24 14.89 26.71
CA GLY A 52 -4.78 13.63 27.31
C GLY A 52 -5.80 12.50 27.29
N ILE A 53 -7.08 12.83 27.46
CA ILE A 53 -8.22 11.90 27.45
C ILE A 53 -8.74 11.60 26.02
N THR A 54 -8.16 12.17 24.98
CA THR A 54 -8.61 11.90 23.60
C THR A 54 -8.21 10.49 23.23
N VAL A 55 -9.18 9.67 22.80
CA VAL A 55 -8.96 8.31 22.30
C VAL A 55 -8.70 8.37 20.80
N ILE A 56 -7.68 7.63 20.33
CA ILE A 56 -7.45 7.42 18.91
C ILE A 56 -8.41 6.35 18.39
N GLU A 57 -9.24 6.68 17.41
CA GLU A 57 -10.17 5.74 16.79
C GLU A 57 -9.62 5.20 15.45
N PRO A 58 -10.04 3.99 15.04
CA PRO A 58 -9.75 3.49 13.70
C PRO A 58 -10.23 4.48 12.63
N GLY A 59 -9.39 4.76 11.65
CA GLY A 59 -9.68 5.70 10.58
C GLY A 59 -9.25 7.14 10.86
N ASP A 60 -8.85 7.47 12.08
CA ASP A 60 -8.29 8.78 12.41
C ASP A 60 -7.01 9.04 11.61
N GLU A 61 -6.85 10.26 11.09
CA GLU A 61 -5.58 10.72 10.58
C GLU A 61 -4.87 11.49 11.71
N VAL A 62 -3.85 10.83 12.28
CA VAL A 62 -3.11 11.33 13.44
C VAL A 62 -1.86 12.06 12.95
N PHE A 63 -1.77 13.33 13.28
CA PHE A 63 -0.58 14.13 13.02
C PHE A 63 0.35 14.06 14.23
N PHE A 64 1.61 13.77 13.99
CA PHE A 64 2.59 13.76 15.09
C PHE A 64 3.91 14.41 14.69
N LEU A 65 4.52 15.04 15.67
CA LEU A 65 5.86 15.61 15.63
C LEU A 65 6.81 14.65 16.30
N ALA A 66 7.82 14.17 15.58
CA ALA A 66 8.85 13.30 16.11
C ALA A 66 10.20 13.56 15.46
N ARG A 67 11.29 13.13 16.11
CA ARG A 67 12.61 13.12 15.48
C ARG A 67 12.59 12.17 14.28
N LYS A 68 13.33 12.51 13.23
CA LYS A 68 13.39 11.71 11.98
C LYS A 68 13.65 10.23 12.24
N GLN A 69 14.53 9.91 13.19
CA GLN A 69 14.88 8.54 13.57
C GLN A 69 13.77 7.79 14.30
N ASP A 70 12.84 8.50 14.97
CA ASP A 70 11.79 7.91 15.80
C ASP A 70 10.49 7.67 15.02
N ILE A 71 10.36 8.27 13.82
CA ILE A 71 9.17 8.15 12.95
C ILE A 71 8.79 6.69 12.67
N PRO A 72 9.72 5.78 12.27
CA PRO A 72 9.36 4.40 12.01
C PRO A 72 8.76 3.68 13.22
N SER A 73 9.19 4.03 14.43
CA SER A 73 8.68 3.45 15.67
C SER A 73 7.28 3.97 16.00
N VAL A 74 7.04 5.28 15.85
CA VAL A 74 5.69 5.86 16.03
C VAL A 74 4.71 5.30 15.01
N MET A 75 5.15 5.11 13.76
CA MET A 75 4.31 4.53 12.72
C MET A 75 3.88 3.09 13.05
N ARG A 76 4.75 2.29 13.67
CA ARG A 76 4.42 0.91 14.07
C ARG A 76 3.32 0.86 15.14
N GLU A 77 3.28 1.82 16.04
CA GLU A 77 2.28 1.87 17.12
C GLU A 77 0.87 2.28 16.63
N LEU A 78 0.80 3.07 15.55
CA LEU A 78 -0.47 3.51 14.96
C LEU A 78 -0.97 2.56 13.87
N ARG A 79 -0.08 1.82 13.24
CA ARG A 79 -0.40 0.82 12.24
C ARG A 79 -0.43 -0.56 12.89
N ARG A 80 -1.36 -1.39 12.45
CA ARG A 80 -1.24 -2.83 12.67
C ARG A 80 0.16 -3.23 12.18
N MET A 81 0.92 -4.02 12.95
CA MET A 81 2.15 -4.62 12.45
C MET A 81 1.78 -5.41 11.20
N GLU A 82 1.99 -4.81 10.05
CA GLU A 82 1.80 -5.50 8.78
C GLU A 82 2.77 -6.68 8.79
N ARG A 83 2.25 -7.86 8.51
CA ARG A 83 3.12 -9.03 8.30
C ARG A 83 4.14 -8.63 7.24
N PRO A 84 5.43 -8.96 7.43
CA PRO A 84 6.41 -8.66 6.40
C PRO A 84 5.96 -9.35 5.11
N VAL A 85 5.87 -8.57 4.04
CA VAL A 85 5.57 -9.10 2.71
C VAL A 85 6.64 -10.10 2.34
N LYS A 86 6.23 -11.29 1.93
CA LYS A 86 7.11 -12.36 1.42
C LYS A 86 6.61 -12.91 0.10
N LYS A 87 5.30 -13.01 -0.07
CA LYS A 87 4.65 -13.63 -1.23
C LYS A 87 3.87 -12.59 -2.03
N VAL A 88 4.19 -12.48 -3.30
CA VAL A 88 3.59 -11.51 -4.22
C VAL A 88 3.06 -12.23 -5.45
N MET A 89 1.79 -12.00 -5.79
CA MET A 89 1.21 -12.45 -7.05
C MET A 89 0.93 -11.24 -7.94
N ILE A 90 1.31 -11.32 -9.20
CA ILE A 90 1.16 -10.24 -10.18
C ILE A 90 0.28 -10.76 -11.32
N ALA A 91 -0.85 -10.12 -11.57
CA ALA A 91 -1.67 -10.30 -12.74
C ALA A 91 -1.25 -9.30 -13.82
N GLY A 92 -0.82 -9.82 -14.97
CA GLY A 92 -0.29 -9.05 -16.09
C GLY A 92 1.24 -9.01 -16.16
N GLY A 93 1.78 -9.68 -17.17
CA GLY A 93 3.21 -9.76 -17.48
C GLY A 93 3.73 -8.69 -18.43
N GLY A 94 2.94 -7.64 -18.67
CA GLY A 94 3.32 -6.51 -19.52
C GLY A 94 4.50 -5.71 -18.96
N ASN A 95 4.73 -4.53 -19.51
CA ASN A 95 5.89 -3.70 -19.16
C ASN A 95 6.04 -3.41 -17.66
N ILE A 96 4.92 -3.15 -16.97
CA ILE A 96 4.93 -2.82 -15.52
C ILE A 96 5.14 -4.09 -14.70
N GLY A 97 4.32 -5.14 -14.93
CA GLY A 97 4.41 -6.39 -14.18
C GLY A 97 5.77 -7.07 -14.32
N ARG A 98 6.30 -7.17 -15.54
CA ARG A 98 7.63 -7.71 -15.82
C ARG A 98 8.73 -6.96 -15.06
N ARG A 99 8.71 -5.62 -15.12
CA ARG A 99 9.72 -4.79 -14.42
C ARG A 99 9.61 -4.90 -12.91
N LEU A 100 8.38 -5.00 -12.39
CA LEU A 100 8.16 -5.22 -10.97
C LEU A 100 8.70 -6.58 -10.56
N ALA A 101 8.29 -7.66 -11.24
CA ALA A 101 8.75 -9.02 -10.96
C ALA A 101 10.29 -9.10 -10.94
N ALA A 102 10.95 -8.63 -11.99
CA ALA A 102 12.42 -8.62 -12.08
C ALA A 102 13.11 -7.83 -10.94
N ARG A 103 12.44 -6.80 -10.42
CA ARG A 103 12.99 -5.98 -9.35
C ARG A 103 12.90 -6.63 -7.98
N ILE A 104 11.86 -7.45 -7.77
CA ILE A 104 11.55 -8.01 -6.45
C ILE A 104 11.84 -9.51 -6.31
N GLU A 105 11.98 -10.27 -7.39
CA GLU A 105 12.10 -11.73 -7.39
C GLU A 105 13.25 -12.29 -6.53
N ARG A 106 14.29 -11.49 -6.26
CA ARG A 106 15.41 -11.92 -5.41
C ARG A 106 15.10 -11.89 -3.92
N ASN A 107 14.09 -11.12 -3.53
CA ASN A 107 13.77 -10.87 -2.12
C ASN A 107 12.39 -11.38 -1.71
N TYR A 108 11.55 -11.73 -2.69
CA TYR A 108 10.17 -12.17 -2.51
C TYR A 108 9.90 -13.43 -3.32
N ASP A 109 8.97 -14.23 -2.85
CA ASP A 109 8.39 -15.35 -3.61
C ASP A 109 7.34 -14.75 -4.56
N VAL A 110 7.66 -14.72 -5.85
CA VAL A 110 6.89 -14.01 -6.86
C VAL A 110 6.22 -14.99 -7.82
N LYS A 111 4.93 -14.79 -8.06
CA LYS A 111 4.17 -15.44 -9.13
C LYS A 111 3.68 -14.38 -10.11
N VAL A 112 3.75 -14.65 -11.40
CA VAL A 112 3.17 -13.80 -12.45
C VAL A 112 2.18 -14.62 -13.27
N ILE A 113 0.97 -14.10 -13.44
CA ILE A 113 -0.07 -14.69 -14.29
C ILE A 113 -0.26 -13.79 -15.50
N ASP A 114 -0.22 -14.35 -16.72
CA ASP A 114 -0.57 -13.64 -17.95
C ASP A 114 -1.33 -14.58 -18.89
N HIS A 115 -2.40 -14.08 -19.51
CA HIS A 115 -3.21 -14.89 -20.44
C HIS A 115 -2.51 -15.14 -21.77
N ASN A 116 -1.57 -14.28 -22.16
CA ASN A 116 -0.85 -14.37 -23.42
C ASN A 116 0.32 -15.35 -23.31
N LYS A 117 0.25 -16.44 -24.06
CA LYS A 117 1.27 -17.48 -24.11
C LYS A 117 2.66 -16.93 -24.47
N GLY A 118 2.73 -16.02 -25.45
CA GLY A 118 4.01 -15.43 -25.87
C GLY A 118 4.66 -14.59 -24.77
N VAL A 119 3.85 -13.81 -24.04
CA VAL A 119 4.30 -13.03 -22.89
C VAL A 119 4.78 -13.96 -21.78
N SER A 120 4.00 -14.99 -21.43
CA SER A 120 4.37 -15.95 -20.38
C SER A 120 5.66 -16.69 -20.71
N SER A 121 5.84 -17.13 -21.98
CA SER A 121 7.09 -17.78 -22.42
C SER A 121 8.30 -16.84 -22.29
N LEU A 122 8.14 -15.59 -22.75
CA LEU A 122 9.22 -14.59 -22.65
C LEU A 122 9.58 -14.28 -21.19
N LEU A 123 8.59 -14.19 -20.31
CA LEU A 123 8.82 -13.97 -18.88
C LEU A 123 9.56 -15.13 -18.23
N ALA A 124 9.18 -16.37 -18.56
CA ALA A 124 9.83 -17.56 -18.04
C ALA A 124 11.32 -17.67 -18.45
N GLU A 125 11.70 -17.09 -19.61
CA GLU A 125 13.10 -16.99 -20.04
C GLU A 125 13.87 -15.87 -19.31
N GLN A 126 13.21 -14.78 -18.94
CA GLN A 126 13.84 -13.59 -18.37
C GLN A 126 13.90 -13.55 -16.85
N LEU A 127 12.93 -14.19 -16.19
CA LEU A 127 12.80 -14.21 -14.73
C LEU A 127 13.33 -15.54 -14.18
N HIS A 128 14.22 -15.48 -13.20
CA HIS A 128 14.93 -16.67 -12.71
C HIS A 128 14.41 -17.19 -11.37
N HIS A 129 13.72 -16.33 -10.61
CA HIS A 129 13.19 -16.66 -9.28
C HIS A 129 11.69 -16.43 -9.19
N THR A 130 11.01 -16.29 -10.33
CA THR A 130 9.57 -16.02 -10.44
C THR A 130 8.87 -17.22 -11.07
N LEU A 131 7.78 -17.69 -10.48
CA LEU A 131 6.90 -18.67 -11.12
C LEU A 131 6.00 -17.93 -12.11
N VAL A 132 6.11 -18.31 -13.38
CA VAL A 132 5.28 -17.73 -14.46
C VAL A 132 4.19 -18.72 -14.84
N LEU A 133 2.95 -18.24 -14.82
CA LEU A 133 1.75 -19.01 -15.08
C LEU A 133 1.03 -18.44 -16.31
N GLN A 134 0.63 -19.31 -17.23
CA GLN A 134 -0.25 -18.92 -18.33
C GLN A 134 -1.69 -19.12 -17.90
N GLY A 135 -2.51 -18.06 -17.88
CA GLY A 135 -3.91 -18.12 -17.52
C GLY A 135 -4.56 -16.77 -17.35
N ASP A 136 -5.84 -16.77 -17.05
CA ASP A 136 -6.63 -15.58 -16.76
C ASP A 136 -6.64 -15.32 -15.26
N ALA A 137 -6.24 -14.11 -14.87
CA ALA A 137 -6.20 -13.72 -13.45
C ALA A 137 -7.61 -13.45 -12.86
N THR A 138 -8.67 -13.52 -13.67
CA THR A 138 -10.07 -13.51 -13.23
C THR A 138 -10.66 -14.92 -13.07
N ASP A 139 -9.88 -15.97 -13.35
CA ASP A 139 -10.26 -17.35 -13.16
C ASP A 139 -10.07 -17.78 -11.69
N GLU A 140 -11.18 -18.03 -11.01
CA GLU A 140 -11.23 -18.40 -9.58
C GLU A 140 -10.51 -19.73 -9.32
N GLU A 141 -10.65 -20.73 -10.23
CA GLU A 141 -10.01 -22.03 -10.07
C GLU A 141 -8.47 -21.92 -10.16
N LEU A 142 -7.96 -21.12 -11.10
CA LEU A 142 -6.54 -20.84 -11.22
C LEU A 142 -5.98 -20.14 -9.96
N LEU A 143 -6.67 -19.12 -9.48
CA LEU A 143 -6.27 -18.38 -8.28
C LEU A 143 -6.28 -19.27 -7.03
N GLU A 144 -7.24 -20.18 -6.91
CA GLU A 144 -7.31 -21.15 -5.81
C GLU A 144 -6.16 -22.16 -5.89
N GLN A 145 -5.93 -22.77 -7.05
CA GLN A 145 -4.82 -23.72 -7.28
C GLN A 145 -3.47 -23.09 -6.96
N GLU A 146 -3.30 -21.81 -7.27
CA GLU A 146 -2.09 -21.06 -7.02
C GLU A 146 -2.04 -20.43 -5.62
N ASN A 147 -3.03 -20.77 -4.78
CA ASN A 147 -3.10 -20.39 -3.37
C ASN A 147 -3.03 -18.87 -3.14
N VAL A 148 -3.92 -18.14 -3.83
CA VAL A 148 -4.03 -16.68 -3.71
C VAL A 148 -4.28 -16.23 -2.27
N ALA A 149 -4.97 -17.04 -1.47
CA ALA A 149 -5.24 -16.77 -0.06
C ALA A 149 -3.98 -16.65 0.81
N ALA A 150 -2.87 -17.28 0.38
CA ALA A 150 -1.59 -17.19 1.08
C ALA A 150 -0.71 -16.03 0.61
N MET A 151 -1.18 -15.22 -0.35
CA MET A 151 -0.41 -14.08 -0.86
C MET A 151 -0.51 -12.89 0.09
N ASP A 152 0.65 -12.30 0.39
CA ASP A 152 0.70 -11.07 1.17
C ASP A 152 0.26 -9.87 0.33
N VAL A 153 0.57 -9.89 -0.98
CA VAL A 153 0.17 -8.86 -1.93
C VAL A 153 -0.24 -9.48 -3.26
N PHE A 154 -1.38 -9.05 -3.78
CA PHE A 154 -1.81 -9.28 -5.16
C PHE A 154 -1.79 -7.96 -5.92
N CYS A 155 -1.12 -7.93 -7.09
CA CYS A 155 -0.98 -6.74 -7.93
C CYS A 155 -1.64 -6.99 -9.29
N ALA A 156 -2.74 -6.32 -9.59
CA ALA A 156 -3.38 -6.32 -10.90
C ALA A 156 -2.77 -5.21 -11.77
N LEU A 157 -1.97 -5.58 -12.76
CA LEU A 157 -1.12 -4.69 -13.55
C LEU A 157 -1.25 -4.93 -15.06
N THR A 158 -2.42 -5.37 -15.51
CA THR A 158 -2.71 -5.51 -16.94
C THR A 158 -2.91 -4.14 -17.58
N ASN A 159 -3.17 -4.10 -18.87
CA ASN A 159 -3.52 -2.87 -19.60
C ASN A 159 -5.03 -2.57 -19.60
N ASP A 160 -5.84 -3.42 -18.98
CA ASP A 160 -7.28 -3.28 -18.88
C ASP A 160 -7.69 -2.95 -17.45
N ASP A 161 -8.39 -1.82 -17.27
CA ASP A 161 -8.79 -1.33 -15.95
C ASP A 161 -9.87 -2.23 -15.32
N GLU A 162 -10.79 -2.73 -16.12
CA GLU A 162 -11.88 -3.60 -15.70
C GLU A 162 -11.32 -4.94 -15.20
N ASP A 163 -10.39 -5.55 -15.95
CA ASP A 163 -9.71 -6.78 -15.54
C ASP A 163 -8.89 -6.58 -14.26
N ASN A 164 -8.22 -5.43 -14.14
CA ASN A 164 -7.45 -5.10 -12.93
C ASN A 164 -8.34 -4.95 -11.70
N ILE A 165 -9.50 -4.31 -11.85
CA ILE A 165 -10.47 -4.16 -10.76
C ILE A 165 -11.06 -5.53 -10.39
N MET A 166 -11.53 -6.30 -11.37
CA MET A 166 -12.18 -7.58 -11.14
C MET A 166 -11.23 -8.61 -10.53
N SER A 167 -10.02 -8.77 -11.07
CA SER A 167 -9.03 -9.70 -10.52
C SER A 167 -8.57 -9.29 -9.11
N ALA A 168 -8.41 -8.00 -8.82
CA ALA A 168 -8.07 -7.51 -7.49
C ALA A 168 -9.19 -7.79 -6.47
N LEU A 169 -10.45 -7.52 -6.82
CA LEU A 169 -11.61 -7.81 -5.97
C LEU A 169 -11.76 -9.31 -5.71
N LEU A 170 -11.59 -10.13 -6.76
CA LEU A 170 -11.64 -11.58 -6.65
C LEU A 170 -10.54 -12.11 -5.73
N ALA A 171 -9.29 -11.69 -5.94
CA ALA A 171 -8.17 -12.08 -5.08
C ALA A 171 -8.39 -11.65 -3.61
N LYS A 172 -8.97 -10.46 -3.39
CA LYS A 172 -9.31 -9.97 -2.04
C LYS A 172 -10.36 -10.85 -1.38
N ARG A 173 -11.44 -11.17 -2.09
CA ARG A 173 -12.52 -12.05 -1.62
C ARG A 173 -11.99 -13.46 -1.29
N MET A 174 -11.05 -13.96 -2.09
CA MET A 174 -10.41 -15.25 -1.88
C MET A 174 -9.36 -15.26 -0.75
N GLY A 175 -9.07 -14.11 -0.14
CA GLY A 175 -8.24 -14.04 1.07
C GLY A 175 -6.84 -13.44 0.88
N ALA A 176 -6.49 -12.91 -0.28
CA ALA A 176 -5.25 -12.14 -0.44
C ALA A 176 -5.20 -11.00 0.59
N HIS A 177 -4.07 -10.88 1.29
CA HIS A 177 -4.00 -9.95 2.43
C HIS A 177 -4.13 -8.50 1.98
N ARG A 178 -3.44 -8.12 0.89
CA ARG A 178 -3.52 -6.78 0.29
C ARG A 178 -3.64 -6.88 -1.21
N VAL A 179 -4.49 -6.03 -1.80
CA VAL A 179 -4.65 -5.97 -3.25
C VAL A 179 -4.35 -4.57 -3.78
N ILE A 180 -3.64 -4.52 -4.89
CA ILE A 180 -3.23 -3.31 -5.59
C ILE A 180 -3.74 -3.40 -7.02
N ALA A 181 -4.42 -2.36 -7.51
CA ALA A 181 -4.88 -2.30 -8.90
C ALA A 181 -4.29 -1.08 -9.62
N LEU A 182 -3.78 -1.29 -10.82
CA LEU A 182 -3.41 -0.23 -11.75
C LEU A 182 -4.66 0.23 -12.47
N ILE A 183 -4.97 1.53 -12.41
CA ILE A 183 -6.18 2.11 -12.99
C ILE A 183 -5.81 3.35 -13.78
N ASN A 184 -6.02 3.31 -15.10
CA ASN A 184 -5.68 4.42 -15.99
C ASN A 184 -6.74 5.51 -15.99
N ARG A 185 -8.02 5.13 -15.89
CA ARG A 185 -9.16 6.06 -15.88
C ARG A 185 -9.38 6.63 -14.48
N SER A 186 -9.17 7.93 -14.31
CA SER A 186 -9.33 8.60 -13.01
C SER A 186 -10.71 8.42 -12.40
N ALA A 187 -11.77 8.36 -13.21
CA ALA A 187 -13.13 8.12 -12.74
C ALA A 187 -13.29 6.77 -12.02
N TYR A 188 -12.53 5.74 -12.40
CA TYR A 188 -12.55 4.44 -11.74
C TYR A 188 -11.76 4.44 -10.43
N VAL A 189 -10.70 5.24 -10.34
CA VAL A 189 -9.94 5.42 -9.09
C VAL A 189 -10.87 5.91 -7.99
N ASP A 190 -11.66 6.96 -8.28
CA ASP A 190 -12.61 7.54 -7.31
C ASP A 190 -13.71 6.54 -6.90
N LEU A 191 -14.12 5.66 -7.83
CA LEU A 191 -15.14 4.64 -7.58
C LEU A 191 -14.65 3.53 -6.62
N VAL A 192 -13.39 3.11 -6.75
CA VAL A 192 -12.85 1.97 -5.99
C VAL A 192 -12.08 2.41 -4.74
N GLN A 193 -11.73 3.69 -4.64
CA GLN A 193 -10.99 4.23 -3.52
C GLN A 193 -11.82 4.18 -2.23
N GLY A 194 -11.31 3.51 -1.22
CA GLY A 194 -12.02 3.31 0.07
C GLY A 194 -12.94 2.09 0.11
N GLY A 195 -13.01 1.30 -0.98
CA GLY A 195 -13.68 0.00 -1.06
C GLY A 195 -12.76 -1.17 -0.66
N GLU A 196 -12.99 -2.32 -1.30
CA GLU A 196 -12.23 -3.55 -1.03
C GLU A 196 -10.81 -3.55 -1.65
N ILE A 197 -10.52 -2.65 -2.61
CA ILE A 197 -9.18 -2.49 -3.16
C ILE A 197 -8.36 -1.61 -2.22
N ASP A 198 -7.29 -2.19 -1.66
CA ASP A 198 -6.47 -1.50 -0.66
C ASP A 198 -5.69 -0.33 -1.25
N ILE A 199 -5.22 -0.46 -2.50
CA ILE A 199 -4.45 0.59 -3.18
C ILE A 199 -4.82 0.63 -4.67
N ALA A 200 -5.35 1.76 -5.13
CA ALA A 200 -5.51 2.07 -6.54
C ALA A 200 -4.37 2.99 -7.00
N ILE A 201 -3.65 2.59 -8.03
CA ILE A 201 -2.51 3.34 -8.59
C ILE A 201 -2.90 3.88 -9.96
N SER A 202 -2.89 5.20 -10.12
CA SER A 202 -3.00 5.82 -11.44
C SER A 202 -1.63 6.24 -11.96
N PRO A 203 -1.20 5.75 -13.13
CA PRO A 203 0.07 6.15 -13.74
C PRO A 203 0.16 7.65 -14.00
N ALA A 204 -0.95 8.28 -14.38
CA ALA A 204 -1.03 9.72 -14.58
C ALA A 204 -0.74 10.49 -13.28
N GLN A 205 -1.39 10.12 -12.17
CA GLN A 205 -1.17 10.74 -10.86
C GLN A 205 0.26 10.49 -10.35
N ALA A 206 0.79 9.28 -10.55
CA ALA A 206 2.15 8.94 -10.16
C ALA A 206 3.21 9.74 -10.92
N THR A 207 2.91 10.19 -12.14
CA THR A 207 3.83 10.97 -12.97
C THR A 207 3.71 12.47 -12.72
N VAL A 208 2.48 12.99 -12.60
CA VAL A 208 2.23 14.44 -12.43
C VAL A 208 2.78 14.96 -11.11
N GLY A 209 2.63 14.22 -10.02
CA GLY A 209 3.13 14.63 -8.71
C GLY A 209 4.63 14.95 -8.67
N PRO A 210 5.51 14.02 -9.09
CA PRO A 210 6.95 14.26 -9.19
C PRO A 210 7.32 15.38 -10.18
N LEU A 211 6.61 15.54 -11.30
CA LEU A 211 6.85 16.62 -12.26
C LEU A 211 6.53 17.99 -11.65
N LEU A 212 5.37 18.12 -11.01
CA LEU A 212 4.99 19.36 -10.32
C LEU A 212 5.98 19.72 -9.21
N SER A 213 6.49 18.73 -8.47
CA SER A 213 7.48 18.97 -7.43
C SER A 213 8.80 19.49 -7.99
N LYS A 214 9.20 19.06 -9.19
CA LYS A 214 10.41 19.53 -9.88
C LYS A 214 10.21 20.94 -10.44
N ILE A 215 9.04 21.24 -11.01
CA ILE A 215 8.70 22.58 -11.52
C ILE A 215 8.70 23.59 -10.37
N ARG A 216 8.05 23.27 -9.24
CA ARG A 216 8.00 24.16 -8.07
C ARG A 216 9.35 24.40 -7.40
N ARG A 217 10.32 23.47 -7.52
CA ARG A 217 11.69 23.67 -7.03
C ARG A 217 12.52 24.60 -7.90
N GLY A 218 12.13 24.83 -9.15
CA GLY A 218 12.79 25.78 -10.07
C GLY A 218 12.52 27.26 -9.76
N ASP A 219 11.44 27.56 -9.00
CA ASP A 219 11.05 28.95 -8.70
C ASP A 219 11.57 29.49 -7.35
N MET A 220 12.51 28.79 -6.71
CA MET A 220 13.18 29.28 -5.49
C MET A 220 14.69 29.37 -5.75
N ALA A 221 15.07 30.31 -6.61
CA ALA A 221 16.41 30.88 -6.71
C ALA A 221 16.38 32.32 -6.22
#